data_a8192177051434beb2eb174f3b25d446
#
_entry.id   a8192177051434beb2eb174f3b25d446
#
_cell.length_a   1.000
_cell.length_b   1.000
_cell.length_c   1.000
_cell.angle_alpha   90.00
_cell.angle_beta   90.00
_cell.angle_gamma   90.00
#
_symmetry.space_group_name_H-M   'P 1'
#
loop_
_entity.id
_entity.type
_entity.pdbx_description
1 polymer ?
#
loop_
_entity_poly.entity_id
_entity_poly.type
_entity_poly.pdbx_seq_one_letter_code
_entity_poly.pdbx_strand_id
1 'polypeptide(L)'
;MLFRYFVFVFLVLVGCQQNSKKVKTVAHVCTPTQGRFSTSTTTTSRQKFEVNKEGMVLIPGGTFSMGGDGDKAWPDEYPKHEVVIDSFWMDVHEVTNAEFATFVEETGYVTTAEKDVDWEALKKELPPGTAKPDDSQLAPASLVFVPTPRSVSLHDVRQWWQWRQGANWRQPEGPGSSIDGKENHPVVHVSWFDAIAFCEWAGKRLPTEAEWEYASRGGLTNAVYAWGNEN
;
A
#
# COMPACT_ATOMS: atom_id res chain seq x y z
N MET A 1 10.95 -5.60 24.04
CA MET A 1 9.58 -6.11 23.98
C MET A 1 8.62 -5.23 23.16
N LEU A 2 9.02 -4.01 22.77
CA LEU A 2 8.18 -3.02 22.02
C LEU A 2 8.16 -3.21 20.49
N PHE A 3 9.05 -4.02 19.92
CA PHE A 3 9.27 -4.09 18.47
C PHE A 3 8.38 -5.09 17.71
N ARG A 4 7.55 -5.85 18.42
CA ARG A 4 6.69 -6.88 17.80
C ARG A 4 5.46 -6.32 17.11
N TYR A 5 5.15 -5.03 17.32
CA TYR A 5 3.92 -4.39 16.85
C TYR A 5 4.10 -3.46 15.63
N PHE A 6 5.34 -3.10 15.27
CA PHE A 6 5.57 -2.14 14.18
C PHE A 6 5.54 -2.74 12.77
N VAL A 7 5.68 -4.05 12.64
CA VAL A 7 5.61 -4.74 11.33
C VAL A 7 4.16 -4.95 10.87
N PHE A 8 3.18 -4.82 11.77
CA PHE A 8 1.77 -5.11 11.49
C PHE A 8 0.93 -3.95 10.97
N VAL A 9 1.49 -2.76 10.77
CA VAL A 9 0.73 -1.61 10.23
C VAL A 9 0.43 -1.76 8.73
N PHE A 10 0.98 -2.74 8.04
CA PHE A 10 0.72 -2.97 6.62
C PHE A 10 -0.46 -3.91 6.29
N LEU A 11 -1.11 -4.50 7.31
CA LEU A 11 -2.23 -5.43 7.07
C LEU A 11 -3.26 -5.34 8.20
N VAL A 12 -4.09 -4.31 8.20
CA VAL A 12 -5.37 -4.35 8.92
C VAL A 12 -6.46 -4.77 7.94
N LEU A 13 -6.66 -6.06 7.82
CA LEU A 13 -7.87 -6.63 7.26
C LEU A 13 -8.96 -6.62 8.32
N VAL A 14 -10.05 -5.93 8.02
CA VAL A 14 -11.26 -5.92 8.85
C VAL A 14 -11.95 -7.27 8.70
N GLY A 15 -11.89 -8.10 9.72
CA GLY A 15 -12.65 -9.35 9.81
C GLY A 15 -14.15 -9.08 9.85
N CYS A 16 -14.89 -9.54 8.84
CA CYS A 16 -16.35 -9.62 8.88
C CYS A 16 -16.80 -10.86 9.64
N GLN A 17 -17.47 -10.68 10.76
CA GLN A 17 -18.16 -11.77 11.48
C GLN A 17 -19.37 -12.22 10.67
N GLN A 18 -19.38 -13.48 10.25
CA GLN A 18 -20.51 -14.11 9.56
C GLN A 18 -21.66 -14.39 10.51
N ASN A 19 -22.81 -13.87 10.19
CA ASN A 19 -24.08 -14.37 10.69
C ASN A 19 -24.91 -14.92 9.52
N SER A 20 -25.12 -16.22 9.53
CA SER A 20 -25.73 -17.01 8.46
C SER A 20 -27.23 -16.69 8.28
N LYS A 21 -27.59 -16.04 7.17
CA LYS A 21 -28.94 -16.17 6.56
C LYS A 21 -28.89 -15.84 5.06
N LYS A 22 -29.36 -16.82 4.28
CA LYS A 22 -29.77 -16.85 2.86
C LYS A 22 -29.29 -15.72 1.93
N VAL A 23 -28.48 -16.14 0.98
CA VAL A 23 -27.92 -15.39 -0.14
C VAL A 23 -29.04 -14.86 -1.04
N LYS A 24 -29.15 -13.54 -1.16
CA LYS A 24 -29.58 -12.84 -2.36
C LYS A 24 -28.37 -12.13 -2.90
N THR A 25 -28.04 -12.43 -4.14
CA THR A 25 -26.95 -11.80 -4.88
C THR A 25 -27.21 -10.29 -4.96
N VAL A 26 -26.47 -9.51 -4.20
CA VAL A 26 -26.40 -8.06 -4.30
C VAL A 26 -24.94 -7.72 -4.50
N ALA A 27 -24.64 -7.02 -5.58
CA ALA A 27 -23.33 -6.47 -5.82
C ALA A 27 -22.92 -5.60 -4.61
N HIS A 28 -21.94 -6.04 -3.84
CA HIS A 28 -21.39 -5.25 -2.74
C HIS A 28 -20.49 -4.17 -3.33
N VAL A 29 -21.05 -2.99 -3.47
CA VAL A 29 -20.23 -1.76 -3.49
C VAL A 29 -19.66 -1.62 -2.08
N CYS A 30 -18.37 -1.78 -1.90
CA CYS A 30 -17.70 -1.45 -0.65
C CYS A 30 -17.80 0.06 -0.43
N THR A 31 -18.79 0.47 0.34
CA THR A 31 -18.85 1.82 0.88
C THR A 31 -17.87 1.89 2.06
N PRO A 32 -16.96 2.85 2.11
CA PRO A 32 -16.11 3.03 3.28
C PRO A 32 -17.00 3.29 4.50
N THR A 33 -16.89 2.44 5.51
CA THR A 33 -17.54 2.67 6.80
C THR A 33 -17.00 3.96 7.38
N GLN A 34 -17.89 4.93 7.64
CA GLN A 34 -17.58 6.14 8.37
C GLN A 34 -17.07 5.76 9.78
N GLY A 35 -15.77 5.84 9.95
CA GLY A 35 -15.13 5.65 11.23
C GLY A 35 -13.66 5.92 11.14
N ARG A 36 -13.25 7.09 11.58
CA ARG A 36 -11.94 7.60 11.97
C ARG A 36 -11.37 8.80 11.25
N PHE A 37 -11.87 9.18 10.07
CA PHE A 37 -11.38 10.42 9.45
C PHE A 37 -12.58 11.27 9.05
N SER A 38 -12.84 12.35 9.79
CA SER A 38 -13.79 13.38 9.39
C SER A 38 -13.23 14.10 8.18
N THR A 39 -13.63 13.67 7.00
CA THR A 39 -13.45 14.47 5.79
C THR A 39 -14.40 15.65 5.87
N SER A 40 -13.87 16.87 5.98
CA SER A 40 -14.62 18.09 5.72
C SER A 40 -15.25 17.97 4.33
N THR A 41 -16.57 17.87 4.28
CA THR A 41 -17.31 17.82 3.03
C THR A 41 -17.34 19.24 2.45
N THR A 42 -16.26 19.62 1.77
CA THR A 42 -16.33 20.73 0.82
C THR A 42 -16.89 20.16 -0.47
N THR A 43 -18.13 20.51 -0.79
CA THR A 43 -18.77 20.19 -2.05
C THR A 43 -18.06 20.95 -3.18
N THR A 44 -16.90 20.45 -3.59
CA THR A 44 -16.27 20.89 -4.83
C THR A 44 -16.90 20.09 -5.97
N SER A 45 -17.47 20.79 -6.94
CA SER A 45 -17.97 20.20 -8.17
C SER A 45 -16.93 19.25 -8.73
N ARG A 46 -17.23 17.94 -8.80
CA ARG A 46 -16.37 16.94 -9.46
C ARG A 46 -16.17 17.40 -10.91
N GLN A 47 -15.06 18.01 -11.19
CA GLN A 47 -14.55 18.11 -12.55
C GLN A 47 -14.39 16.66 -13.03
N LYS A 48 -15.06 16.36 -14.13
CA LYS A 48 -14.96 15.06 -14.81
C LYS A 48 -13.57 15.07 -15.47
N PHE A 49 -12.56 14.57 -14.76
CA PHE A 49 -11.24 14.35 -15.35
C PHE A 49 -11.38 13.28 -16.43
N GLU A 50 -10.98 13.60 -17.66
CA GLU A 50 -10.80 12.56 -18.67
C GLU A 50 -9.65 11.67 -18.20
N VAL A 51 -9.94 10.39 -18.02
CA VAL A 51 -8.94 9.40 -17.62
C VAL A 51 -7.91 9.29 -18.73
N ASN A 52 -6.70 9.79 -18.48
CA ASN A 52 -5.57 9.52 -19.37
C ASN A 52 -5.19 8.04 -19.21
N LYS A 53 -5.23 7.31 -20.32
CA LYS A 53 -4.87 5.88 -20.39
C LYS A 53 -3.48 5.64 -20.96
N GLU A 54 -2.71 6.70 -21.16
CA GLU A 54 -1.32 6.59 -21.61
C GLU A 54 -0.51 5.84 -20.54
N GLY A 55 0.30 4.89 -20.96
CA GLY A 55 1.06 4.03 -20.04
C GLY A 55 0.25 2.95 -19.33
N MET A 56 -1.04 2.78 -19.67
CA MET A 56 -1.90 1.76 -19.07
C MET A 56 -2.18 0.62 -20.08
N VAL A 57 -2.40 -0.57 -19.55
CA VAL A 57 -2.86 -1.76 -20.30
C VAL A 57 -4.26 -2.14 -19.86
N LEU A 58 -5.10 -2.57 -20.82
CA LEU A 58 -6.40 -3.13 -20.48
C LEU A 58 -6.23 -4.57 -19.99
N ILE A 59 -6.57 -4.81 -18.74
CA ILE A 59 -6.68 -6.17 -18.19
C ILE A 59 -8.09 -6.67 -18.52
N PRO A 60 -8.22 -7.75 -19.31
CA PRO A 60 -9.52 -8.30 -19.66
C PRO A 60 -10.20 -8.88 -18.42
N GLY A 61 -11.51 -8.73 -18.32
CA GLY A 61 -12.28 -9.37 -17.25
C GLY A 61 -12.25 -10.89 -17.34
N GLY A 62 -12.53 -11.55 -16.25
CA GLY A 62 -12.54 -13.01 -16.18
C GLY A 62 -12.88 -13.55 -14.80
N THR A 63 -12.78 -14.86 -14.64
CA THR A 63 -12.93 -15.54 -13.36
C THR A 63 -11.60 -16.18 -12.98
N PHE A 64 -11.20 -16.03 -11.73
CA PHE A 64 -9.99 -16.68 -11.22
C PHE A 64 -10.17 -17.15 -9.78
N SER A 65 -9.28 -18.02 -9.35
CA SER A 65 -9.24 -18.54 -8.00
C SER A 65 -8.29 -17.68 -7.17
N MET A 66 -8.87 -16.87 -6.28
CA MET A 66 -8.16 -15.96 -5.39
C MET A 66 -7.78 -16.67 -4.09
N GLY A 67 -6.64 -16.29 -3.52
CA GLY A 67 -6.16 -16.83 -2.26
C GLY A 67 -5.41 -18.15 -2.39
N GLY A 68 -5.16 -18.77 -1.25
CA GLY A 68 -4.36 -19.97 -1.13
C GLY A 68 -5.10 -21.17 -0.50
N ASP A 69 -4.62 -22.38 -0.78
CA ASP A 69 -5.14 -23.65 -0.26
C ASP A 69 -4.04 -24.63 0.18
N GLY A 70 -2.77 -24.25 0.06
CA GLY A 70 -1.61 -25.08 0.38
C GLY A 70 -0.89 -24.63 1.65
N ASP A 71 0.02 -25.44 2.14
CA ASP A 71 0.84 -25.19 3.33
C ASP A 71 1.77 -23.96 3.23
N LYS A 72 1.93 -23.42 2.03
CA LYS A 72 2.69 -22.19 1.76
C LYS A 72 1.84 -20.91 1.86
N ALA A 73 0.51 -21.05 1.91
CA ALA A 73 -0.39 -19.92 2.02
C ALA A 73 -0.45 -19.37 3.46
N TRP A 74 -0.57 -18.06 3.60
CA TRP A 74 -0.75 -17.41 4.87
C TRP A 74 -2.19 -17.61 5.39
N PRO A 75 -2.43 -17.53 6.72
CA PRO A 75 -3.75 -17.74 7.28
C PRO A 75 -4.86 -16.81 6.75
N ASP A 76 -4.50 -15.62 6.29
CA ASP A 76 -5.39 -14.60 5.73
C ASP A 76 -5.69 -14.80 4.24
N GLU A 77 -4.96 -15.70 3.56
CA GLU A 77 -5.23 -16.07 2.18
C GLU A 77 -6.31 -17.17 2.05
N TYR A 78 -6.73 -17.77 3.16
CA TYR A 78 -7.76 -18.80 3.17
C TYR A 78 -9.17 -18.22 3.36
N PRO A 79 -10.20 -18.87 2.81
CA PRO A 79 -10.14 -20.00 1.89
C PRO A 79 -9.91 -19.52 0.44
N LYS A 80 -9.26 -20.36 -0.38
CA LYS A 80 -9.24 -20.15 -1.82
C LYS A 80 -10.67 -20.17 -2.37
N HIS A 81 -11.02 -19.17 -3.19
CA HIS A 81 -12.38 -18.98 -3.69
C HIS A 81 -12.38 -18.34 -5.08
N GLU A 82 -13.47 -18.53 -5.82
CA GLU A 82 -13.62 -17.93 -7.14
C GLU A 82 -14.09 -16.48 -7.05
N VAL A 83 -13.44 -15.61 -7.83
CA VAL A 83 -13.78 -14.19 -7.97
C VAL A 83 -13.95 -13.86 -9.45
N VAL A 84 -15.00 -13.11 -9.76
CA VAL A 84 -15.25 -12.54 -11.09
C VAL A 84 -14.76 -11.11 -11.11
N ILE A 85 -13.90 -10.78 -12.06
CA ILE A 85 -13.33 -9.46 -12.27
C ILE A 85 -13.86 -8.88 -13.58
N ASP A 86 -14.36 -7.66 -13.53
CA ASP A 86 -14.63 -6.87 -14.73
C ASP A 86 -13.30 -6.40 -15.36
N SER A 87 -13.34 -6.04 -16.66
CA SER A 87 -12.15 -5.46 -17.29
C SER A 87 -11.80 -4.10 -16.68
N PHE A 88 -10.52 -3.86 -16.48
CA PHE A 88 -10.01 -2.59 -15.94
C PHE A 88 -8.68 -2.19 -16.59
N TRP A 89 -8.32 -0.94 -16.43
CA TRP A 89 -7.03 -0.42 -16.88
C TRP A 89 -6.04 -0.41 -15.72
N MET A 90 -4.81 -0.82 -15.98
CA MET A 90 -3.72 -0.86 -15.00
C MET A 90 -2.47 -0.25 -15.63
N ASP A 91 -1.72 0.53 -14.84
CA ASP A 91 -0.42 1.02 -15.26
C ASP A 91 0.53 -0.16 -15.54
N VAL A 92 1.39 -0.02 -16.55
CA VAL A 92 2.32 -1.09 -16.97
C VAL A 92 3.54 -1.20 -16.06
N HIS A 93 3.74 -0.23 -15.20
CA HIS A 93 4.81 -0.18 -14.20
C HIS A 93 4.34 0.55 -12.95
N GLU A 94 5.11 0.44 -11.91
CA GLU A 94 4.95 1.20 -10.67
C GLU A 94 5.14 2.70 -10.94
N VAL A 95 4.52 3.55 -10.11
CA VAL A 95 4.70 5.00 -10.18
C VAL A 95 6.17 5.36 -10.01
N THR A 96 6.72 6.06 -10.98
CA THR A 96 8.13 6.46 -11.01
C THR A 96 8.40 7.71 -10.18
N ASN A 97 9.68 7.93 -9.85
CA ASN A 97 10.13 9.17 -9.21
C ASN A 97 9.77 10.41 -10.01
N ALA A 98 9.87 10.37 -11.36
CA ALA A 98 9.52 11.49 -12.23
C ALA A 98 8.02 11.81 -12.16
N GLU A 99 7.16 10.81 -12.24
CA GLU A 99 5.70 10.99 -12.15
C GLU A 99 5.29 11.53 -10.78
N PHE A 100 5.87 10.99 -9.70
CA PHE A 100 5.60 11.46 -8.36
C PHE A 100 6.13 12.88 -8.11
N ALA A 101 7.29 13.23 -8.69
CA ALA A 101 7.83 14.59 -8.64
C ALA A 101 6.88 15.59 -9.30
N THR A 102 6.32 15.26 -10.46
CA THR A 102 5.32 16.10 -11.15
C THR A 102 4.09 16.32 -10.28
N PHE A 103 3.57 15.26 -9.66
CA PHE A 103 2.45 15.37 -8.72
C PHE A 103 2.76 16.34 -7.59
N VAL A 104 3.93 16.20 -6.97
CA VAL A 104 4.32 17.07 -5.84
C VAL A 104 4.55 18.51 -6.30
N GLU A 105 5.16 18.72 -7.46
CA GLU A 105 5.38 20.06 -8.03
C GLU A 105 4.06 20.79 -8.30
N GLU A 106 3.08 20.09 -8.88
CA GLU A 106 1.78 20.69 -9.20
C GLU A 106 0.88 20.92 -8.00
N THR A 107 1.00 20.10 -6.96
CA THR A 107 0.06 20.12 -5.81
C THR A 107 0.65 20.70 -4.53
N GLY A 108 1.97 20.75 -4.41
CA GLY A 108 2.65 21.07 -3.15
C GLY A 108 2.46 19.99 -2.08
N TYR A 109 2.14 18.75 -2.48
CA TYR A 109 1.87 17.66 -1.55
C TYR A 109 3.09 17.34 -0.69
N VAL A 110 2.85 17.12 0.59
CA VAL A 110 3.87 16.70 1.57
C VAL A 110 3.54 15.27 2.01
N THR A 111 4.47 14.34 1.79
CA THR A 111 4.26 12.93 2.10
C THR A 111 4.25 12.65 3.59
N THR A 112 3.72 11.49 3.96
CA THR A 112 3.69 11.03 5.36
C THR A 112 5.10 10.97 5.97
N ALA A 113 6.11 10.56 5.19
CA ALA A 113 7.50 10.47 5.64
C ALA A 113 8.17 11.85 5.86
N GLU A 114 7.57 12.92 5.32
CA GLU A 114 8.04 14.31 5.46
C GLU A 114 7.35 15.08 6.60
N LYS A 115 6.40 14.44 7.31
CA LYS A 115 5.64 15.05 8.42
C LYS A 115 6.10 14.50 9.76
N ASP A 116 6.02 15.32 10.79
CA ASP A 116 6.13 14.85 12.17
C ASP A 116 5.02 13.83 12.47
N VAL A 117 5.33 12.85 13.29
CA VAL A 117 4.37 11.85 13.74
C VAL A 117 3.38 12.49 14.71
N ASP A 118 2.10 12.49 14.38
CA ASP A 118 1.04 12.87 15.32
C ASP A 118 0.92 11.84 16.43
N TRP A 119 1.55 12.15 17.58
CA TRP A 119 1.52 11.26 18.74
C TRP A 119 0.10 11.01 19.26
N GLU A 120 -0.77 12.01 19.24
CA GLU A 120 -2.14 11.86 19.76
C GLU A 120 -3.01 10.98 18.84
N ALA A 121 -2.71 10.96 17.56
CA ALA A 121 -3.33 10.02 16.63
C ALA A 121 -2.73 8.61 16.81
N LEU A 122 -1.40 8.48 16.82
CA LEU A 122 -0.70 7.20 16.96
C LEU A 122 -1.03 6.50 18.29
N LYS A 123 -1.12 7.24 19.39
CA LYS A 123 -1.43 6.72 20.72
C LYS A 123 -2.77 5.97 20.78
N LYS A 124 -3.74 6.33 19.94
CA LYS A 124 -5.04 5.66 19.89
C LYS A 124 -4.96 4.23 19.34
N GLU A 125 -3.92 3.96 18.53
CA GLU A 125 -3.68 2.66 17.91
C GLU A 125 -2.75 1.77 18.76
N LEU A 126 -2.15 2.33 19.80
CA LEU A 126 -1.20 1.63 20.66
C LEU A 126 -1.90 1.08 21.93
N PRO A 127 -1.32 0.06 22.58
CA PRO A 127 -1.83 -0.43 23.85
C PRO A 127 -1.97 0.70 24.88
N PRO A 128 -3.04 0.69 25.70
CA PRO A 128 -3.23 1.67 26.76
C PRO A 128 -2.00 1.75 27.68
N GLY A 129 -1.58 2.95 28.02
CA GLY A 129 -0.41 3.19 28.87
C GLY A 129 0.93 3.20 28.14
N THR A 130 0.96 3.08 26.82
CA THR A 130 2.19 3.27 26.04
C THR A 130 2.74 4.66 26.27
N ALA A 131 3.99 4.73 26.75
CA ALA A 131 4.68 6.01 27.01
C ALA A 131 5.00 6.72 25.68
N LYS A 132 4.90 8.07 25.68
CA LYS A 132 5.35 8.87 24.55
C LYS A 132 6.86 8.67 24.38
N PRO A 133 7.35 8.33 23.17
CA PRO A 133 8.78 8.32 22.90
C PRO A 133 9.35 9.74 22.90
N ASP A 134 10.69 9.84 22.85
CA ASP A 134 11.34 11.14 22.68
C ASP A 134 10.89 11.82 21.38
N ASP A 135 10.77 13.15 21.40
CA ASP A 135 10.31 13.93 20.24
C ASP A 135 11.20 13.68 18.99
N SER A 136 12.49 13.40 19.19
CA SER A 136 13.37 13.00 18.09
C SER A 136 12.92 11.72 17.35
N GLN A 137 12.21 10.83 18.03
CA GLN A 137 11.68 9.59 17.40
C GLN A 137 10.35 9.85 16.68
N LEU A 138 9.75 11.01 16.89
CA LEU A 138 8.52 11.46 16.22
C LEU A 138 8.82 12.40 15.04
N ALA A 139 10.09 12.75 14.82
CA ALA A 139 10.52 13.54 13.67
C ALA A 139 10.28 12.79 12.35
N PRO A 140 10.17 13.52 11.21
CA PRO A 140 10.01 12.92 9.89
C PRO A 140 11.06 11.85 9.61
N ALA A 141 10.62 10.66 9.21
CA ALA A 141 11.50 9.53 9.01
C ALA A 141 10.82 8.41 8.21
N SER A 142 11.62 7.46 7.76
CA SER A 142 11.12 6.23 7.15
C SER A 142 12.05 5.05 7.42
N LEU A 143 11.57 3.83 7.14
CA LEU A 143 12.37 2.62 7.20
C LEU A 143 13.22 2.51 5.93
N VAL A 144 14.53 2.38 6.10
CA VAL A 144 15.50 2.20 5.02
C VAL A 144 16.06 0.79 5.07
N PHE A 145 16.08 0.12 3.92
CA PHE A 145 16.73 -1.17 3.78
C PHE A 145 18.25 -0.97 3.77
N VAL A 146 18.94 -1.67 4.65
CA VAL A 146 20.41 -1.66 4.74
C VAL A 146 20.92 -3.07 4.52
N PRO A 147 21.59 -3.34 3.39
CA PRO A 147 22.14 -4.67 3.11
C PRO A 147 23.06 -5.14 4.23
N THR A 148 22.90 -6.38 4.65
CA THR A 148 23.79 -7.00 5.63
C THR A 148 25.02 -7.57 4.92
N PRO A 149 26.24 -7.47 5.52
CA PRO A 149 27.46 -7.96 4.88
C PRO A 149 27.56 -9.49 4.83
N ARG A 150 26.66 -10.20 5.48
CA ARG A 150 26.56 -11.66 5.54
C ARG A 150 25.12 -12.08 5.81
N SER A 151 24.83 -13.37 5.59
CA SER A 151 23.53 -13.95 5.96
C SER A 151 23.24 -13.75 7.44
N VAL A 152 22.02 -13.35 7.74
CA VAL A 152 21.50 -13.10 9.10
C VAL A 152 20.21 -13.87 9.32
N SER A 153 19.83 -14.04 10.58
CA SER A 153 18.56 -14.65 10.93
C SER A 153 17.40 -13.77 10.49
N LEU A 154 16.42 -14.34 9.80
CA LEU A 154 15.21 -13.64 9.36
C LEU A 154 14.20 -13.37 10.49
N HIS A 155 14.49 -13.79 11.72
CA HIS A 155 13.59 -13.55 12.87
C HIS A 155 13.67 -12.12 13.44
N ASP A 156 14.70 -11.36 13.08
CA ASP A 156 14.88 -9.98 13.54
C ASP A 156 15.09 -9.03 12.36
N VAL A 157 14.00 -8.44 11.90
CA VAL A 157 13.97 -7.51 10.75
C VAL A 157 14.82 -6.25 10.96
N ARG A 158 15.16 -5.91 12.21
CA ARG A 158 16.03 -4.75 12.52
C ARG A 158 17.45 -4.91 12.01
N GLN A 159 17.84 -6.09 11.61
CA GLN A 159 19.16 -6.34 11.04
C GLN A 159 19.33 -5.74 9.64
N TRP A 160 18.24 -5.54 8.90
CA TRP A 160 18.26 -4.96 7.56
C TRP A 160 17.25 -3.82 7.35
N TRP A 161 16.39 -3.50 8.33
CA TRP A 161 15.54 -2.31 8.32
C TRP A 161 15.98 -1.34 9.41
N GLN A 162 16.27 -0.11 9.02
CA GLN A 162 16.65 0.96 9.93
C GLN A 162 15.68 2.11 9.84
N TRP A 163 15.17 2.55 10.99
CA TRP A 163 14.43 3.81 11.08
C TRP A 163 15.40 4.95 10.91
N ARG A 164 15.22 5.77 9.85
CA ARG A 164 16.16 6.84 9.50
C ARG A 164 15.42 8.16 9.36
N GLN A 165 15.81 9.12 10.20
CA GLN A 165 15.27 10.48 10.15
C GLN A 165 15.65 11.15 8.83
N GLY A 166 14.69 11.93 8.27
CA GLY A 166 14.84 12.61 7.00
C GLY A 166 14.84 11.72 5.76
N ALA A 167 14.69 10.38 5.92
CA ALA A 167 14.46 9.51 4.79
C ALA A 167 13.04 9.73 4.26
N ASN A 168 12.94 10.02 2.97
CA ASN A 168 11.69 10.27 2.25
C ASN A 168 11.91 9.97 0.75
N TRP A 169 10.92 10.18 -0.07
CA TRP A 169 10.96 9.85 -1.48
C TRP A 169 12.07 10.61 -2.27
N ARG A 170 12.46 11.83 -1.85
CA ARG A 170 13.57 12.60 -2.44
C ARG A 170 14.93 12.18 -1.93
N GLN A 171 14.97 11.68 -0.71
CA GLN A 171 16.18 11.26 0.00
C GLN A 171 16.01 9.83 0.52
N PRO A 172 15.99 8.82 -0.38
CA PRO A 172 15.57 7.47 -0.02
C PRO A 172 16.49 6.76 0.99
N GLU A 173 17.75 7.17 1.09
CA GLU A 173 18.69 6.64 2.08
C GLU A 173 18.90 7.60 3.27
N GLY A 174 18.07 8.65 3.38
CA GLY A 174 18.18 9.71 4.39
C GLY A 174 18.97 10.94 3.89
N PRO A 175 19.23 11.90 4.79
CA PRO A 175 19.89 13.15 4.45
C PRO A 175 21.19 12.97 3.67
N GLY A 176 21.33 13.69 2.55
CA GLY A 176 22.49 13.62 1.66
C GLY A 176 22.38 12.59 0.54
N SER A 177 21.34 11.77 0.52
CA SER A 177 20.99 10.96 -0.66
C SER A 177 20.09 11.73 -1.62
N SER A 178 20.01 11.30 -2.88
CA SER A 178 19.11 11.88 -3.88
C SER A 178 18.54 10.81 -4.81
N ILE A 179 17.53 11.21 -5.58
CA ILE A 179 16.95 10.43 -6.67
C ILE A 179 17.50 10.83 -8.05
N ASP A 180 18.53 11.64 -8.10
CA ASP A 180 19.17 12.07 -9.36
C ASP A 180 19.67 10.85 -10.14
N GLY A 181 19.30 10.77 -11.42
CA GLY A 181 19.57 9.61 -12.28
C GLY A 181 18.70 8.38 -12.01
N LYS A 182 17.70 8.50 -11.13
CA LYS A 182 16.72 7.44 -10.79
C LYS A 182 15.29 7.86 -11.15
N GLU A 183 15.11 8.73 -12.14
CA GLU A 183 13.80 9.28 -12.54
C GLU A 183 12.80 8.18 -12.90
N ASN A 184 13.28 7.12 -13.55
CA ASN A 184 12.48 5.98 -13.99
C ASN A 184 12.45 4.82 -12.97
N HIS A 185 13.00 5.00 -11.78
CA HIS A 185 12.85 4.03 -10.71
C HIS A 185 11.53 4.24 -9.97
N PRO A 186 10.95 3.18 -9.38
CA PRO A 186 9.76 3.30 -8.55
C PRO A 186 9.97 4.28 -7.39
N VAL A 187 8.98 5.11 -7.12
CA VAL A 187 8.99 5.97 -5.93
C VAL A 187 8.90 5.12 -4.67
N VAL A 188 9.68 5.49 -3.65
CA VAL A 188 9.72 4.80 -2.36
C VAL A 188 9.35 5.74 -1.21
N HIS A 189 9.19 5.20 0.01
CA HIS A 189 8.80 5.95 1.22
C HIS A 189 7.46 6.69 1.07
N VAL A 190 6.54 6.10 0.33
CA VAL A 190 5.17 6.56 0.18
C VAL A 190 4.24 5.67 1.02
N SER A 191 3.33 6.30 1.74
CA SER A 191 2.28 5.61 2.48
C SER A 191 1.07 5.33 1.58
N TRP A 192 0.14 4.53 2.10
CA TRP A 192 -1.15 4.32 1.43
C TRP A 192 -1.89 5.65 1.19
N PHE A 193 -1.81 6.61 2.11
CA PHE A 193 -2.42 7.93 1.96
C PHE A 193 -1.77 8.74 0.84
N ASP A 194 -0.44 8.66 0.72
CA ASP A 194 0.31 9.33 -0.35
C ASP A 194 -0.07 8.73 -1.72
N ALA A 195 -0.22 7.40 -1.79
CA ALA A 195 -0.65 6.71 -3.00
C ALA A 195 -2.08 7.07 -3.40
N ILE A 196 -3.01 7.20 -2.46
CA ILE A 196 -4.38 7.66 -2.74
C ILE A 196 -4.36 9.10 -3.28
N ALA A 197 -3.59 9.99 -2.64
CA ALA A 197 -3.49 11.39 -3.09
C ALA A 197 -2.93 11.50 -4.51
N PHE A 198 -1.90 10.71 -4.83
CA PHE A 198 -1.38 10.60 -6.18
C PHE A 198 -2.45 10.08 -7.17
N CYS A 199 -3.16 9.01 -6.82
CA CYS A 199 -4.21 8.46 -7.67
C CYS A 199 -5.33 9.47 -7.93
N GLU A 200 -5.76 10.22 -6.92
CA GLU A 200 -6.79 11.27 -7.07
C GLU A 200 -6.32 12.38 -8.01
N TRP A 201 -5.08 12.84 -7.87
CA TRP A 201 -4.49 13.82 -8.79
C TRP A 201 -4.41 13.29 -10.22
N ALA A 202 -3.96 12.05 -10.41
CA ALA A 202 -3.83 11.41 -11.72
C ALA A 202 -5.17 11.00 -12.35
N GLY A 203 -6.32 11.19 -11.66
CA GLY A 203 -7.62 10.70 -12.12
C GLY A 203 -7.74 9.17 -12.12
N LYS A 204 -6.95 8.50 -11.29
CA LYS A 204 -6.87 7.04 -11.15
C LYS A 204 -7.35 6.59 -9.76
N ARG A 205 -7.23 5.32 -9.47
CA ARG A 205 -7.42 4.71 -8.15
C ARG A 205 -6.43 3.58 -7.94
N LEU A 206 -6.23 3.20 -6.70
CA LEU A 206 -5.56 1.93 -6.42
C LEU A 206 -6.42 0.75 -6.91
N PRO A 207 -5.81 -0.34 -7.38
CA PRO A 207 -6.53 -1.57 -7.64
C PRO A 207 -7.12 -2.12 -6.34
N THR A 208 -8.19 -2.90 -6.46
CA THR A 208 -8.62 -3.76 -5.36
C THR A 208 -7.63 -4.91 -5.21
N GLU A 209 -7.64 -5.59 -4.07
CA GLU A 209 -6.83 -6.79 -3.84
C GLU A 209 -7.05 -7.85 -4.94
N ALA A 210 -8.32 -8.09 -5.27
CA ALA A 210 -8.68 -9.06 -6.31
C ALA A 210 -8.20 -8.64 -7.71
N GLU A 211 -8.30 -7.36 -8.07
CA GLU A 211 -7.76 -6.86 -9.34
C GLU A 211 -6.25 -6.99 -9.40
N TRP A 212 -5.57 -6.67 -8.30
CA TRP A 212 -4.12 -6.76 -8.22
C TRP A 212 -3.64 -8.21 -8.34
N GLU A 213 -4.25 -9.14 -7.58
CA GLU A 213 -3.91 -10.56 -7.65
C GLU A 213 -4.20 -11.12 -9.05
N TYR A 214 -5.37 -10.80 -9.63
CA TYR A 214 -5.74 -11.24 -10.96
C TYR A 214 -4.73 -10.79 -12.03
N ALA A 215 -4.35 -9.51 -12.00
CA ALA A 215 -3.37 -8.95 -12.93
C ALA A 215 -1.98 -9.57 -12.73
N SER A 216 -1.53 -9.72 -11.48
CA SER A 216 -0.21 -10.27 -11.16
C SER A 216 -0.05 -11.73 -11.61
N ARG A 217 -1.14 -12.51 -11.63
CA ARG A 217 -1.13 -13.89 -12.13
C ARG A 217 -0.93 -13.99 -13.64
N GLY A 218 -1.19 -12.91 -14.41
CA GLY A 218 -0.93 -12.88 -15.86
C GLY A 218 -1.59 -14.02 -16.64
N GLY A 219 -2.75 -14.53 -16.18
CA GLY A 219 -3.46 -15.68 -16.77
C GLY A 219 -2.98 -17.05 -16.28
N LEU A 220 -2.00 -17.14 -15.39
CA LEU A 220 -1.59 -18.39 -14.80
C LEU A 220 -2.69 -18.95 -13.89
N THR A 221 -3.02 -20.21 -14.10
CA THR A 221 -4.00 -20.96 -13.28
C THR A 221 -3.29 -21.96 -12.38
N ASN A 222 -3.78 -22.10 -11.14
CA ASN A 222 -3.23 -23.05 -10.15
C ASN A 222 -1.73 -22.88 -9.84
N ALA A 223 -1.17 -21.70 -10.09
CA ALA A 223 0.18 -21.37 -9.70
C ALA A 223 0.23 -20.90 -8.24
N VAL A 224 1.26 -21.33 -7.51
CA VAL A 224 1.49 -20.89 -6.13
C VAL A 224 1.92 -19.43 -6.09
N TYR A 225 2.76 -19.03 -7.05
CA TYR A 225 3.29 -17.66 -7.17
C TYR A 225 2.87 -17.02 -8.49
N ALA A 226 2.99 -15.70 -8.58
CA ALA A 226 2.73 -14.95 -9.80
C ALA A 226 3.64 -15.35 -10.98
N TRP A 227 4.80 -15.94 -10.71
CA TRP A 227 5.75 -16.45 -11.72
C TRP A 227 5.67 -17.96 -11.97
N GLY A 228 4.80 -18.69 -11.26
CA GLY A 228 4.63 -20.15 -11.43
C GLY A 228 4.75 -20.93 -10.12
N ASN A 229 5.26 -22.15 -10.20
CA ASN A 229 5.37 -23.08 -9.06
C ASN A 229 6.82 -23.31 -8.60
N GLU A 230 7.79 -22.72 -9.26
CA GLU A 230 9.20 -22.87 -8.94
C GLU A 230 9.62 -21.90 -7.84
N ASN A 231 10.44 -22.40 -6.89
CA ASN A 231 11.05 -21.61 -5.82
C ASN A 231 12.39 -21.05 -6.26
#